data_87ff570cee91f887706228ceb165c5e6
#
_entry.id   87ff570cee91f887706228ceb165c5e6
#
_cell.length_a   1.000
_cell.length_b   1.000
_cell.length_c   1.000
_cell.angle_alpha   90.00
_cell.angle_beta   90.00
_cell.angle_gamma   90.00
#
_symmetry.space_group_name_H-M   'P 1'
#
loop_
_entity.id
_entity.type
_entity.pdbx_description
1 polymer ?
#
loop_
_entity_poly.entity_id
_entity_poly.type
_entity_poly.pdbx_seq_one_letter_code
_entity_poly.pdbx_strand_id
1 'polypeptide(L)'
;SSAASDVYKRQEEEIIAQCPWAVQGKKGGRKGNVITSLELDPAKMEENNIRFQAKYRKIEENEVRYEEFQCEDADYLLIAFGSSARICQKVVEIARAEGIKLGLLRPITLWPFPTKVIAAYADKVKGMLSVELNAGQMVEDVRLAVNGKVKVEHFGRLGGIVFTPDEVLNALKEKLF
;
A
#
# COMPACT_ATOMS: atom_id res chain seq x y z
N SER A 1 8.41 11.38 -8.56
CA SER A 1 9.32 11.93 -8.56
C SER A 1 10.68 11.70 -7.94
N SER A 2 11.21 12.55 -7.10
CA SER A 2 12.61 12.50 -6.62
C SER A 2 12.97 11.25 -5.82
N ALA A 3 12.04 10.69 -5.03
CA ALA A 3 12.30 9.47 -4.26
C ALA A 3 12.55 8.24 -5.14
N ALA A 4 11.85 8.12 -6.27
CA ALA A 4 12.07 7.05 -7.23
C ALA A 4 13.43 7.17 -7.93
N SER A 5 13.93 8.40 -8.17
CA SER A 5 15.25 8.61 -8.77
C SER A 5 16.40 8.31 -7.81
N ASP A 6 16.20 8.44 -6.50
CA ASP A 6 17.23 8.11 -5.49
C ASP A 6 17.40 6.60 -5.31
N VAL A 7 16.30 5.84 -5.35
CA VAL A 7 16.36 4.37 -5.35
C VAL A 7 17.06 3.87 -6.61
N TYR A 8 16.76 4.47 -7.75
CA TYR A 8 17.37 4.15 -9.04
C TYR A 8 18.90 4.36 -9.05
N LYS A 9 19.39 5.41 -8.41
CA LYS A 9 20.82 5.72 -8.33
C LYS A 9 21.63 4.81 -7.41
N ARG A 10 20.97 4.02 -6.57
CA ARG A 10 21.59 3.08 -5.62
C ARG A 10 21.66 1.64 -6.10
N GLN A 11 21.14 1.36 -7.30
CA GLN A 11 21.24 0.02 -7.88
C GLN A 11 22.67 -0.19 -8.41
N GLU A 12 23.29 -1.30 -8.05
CA GLU A 12 24.61 -1.68 -8.53
C GLU A 12 24.58 -1.86 -10.07
N GLU A 13 25.61 -1.36 -10.76
CA GLU A 13 25.69 -1.45 -12.23
C GLU A 13 25.65 -2.89 -12.75
N GLU A 14 26.08 -3.88 -11.97
CA GLU A 14 26.04 -5.29 -12.30
C GLU A 14 24.62 -5.82 -12.55
N ILE A 15 23.63 -5.35 -11.80
CA ILE A 15 22.22 -5.77 -11.97
C ILE A 15 21.70 -5.30 -13.32
N ILE A 16 22.06 -4.09 -13.75
CA ILE A 16 21.64 -3.51 -15.03
C ILE A 16 22.33 -4.24 -16.19
N ALA A 17 23.60 -4.61 -16.05
CA ALA A 17 24.37 -5.33 -17.07
C ALA A 17 23.81 -6.75 -17.32
N GLN A 18 23.23 -7.39 -16.32
CA GLN A 18 22.64 -8.73 -16.42
C GLN A 18 21.22 -8.73 -17.01
N CYS A 19 20.60 -7.58 -17.23
CA CYS A 19 19.25 -7.49 -17.77
C CYS A 19 19.29 -7.29 -19.31
N PRO A 20 19.13 -8.35 -20.14
CA PRO A 20 19.18 -8.22 -21.60
C PRO A 20 18.05 -7.37 -22.19
N TRP A 21 17.00 -7.13 -21.40
CA TRP A 21 15.85 -6.29 -21.74
C TRP A 21 16.04 -4.83 -21.33
N ALA A 22 17.07 -4.50 -20.55
CA ALA A 22 17.28 -3.13 -20.05
C ALA A 22 17.50 -2.14 -21.18
N VAL A 23 16.97 -0.93 -21.05
CA VAL A 23 17.12 0.18 -22.01
C VAL A 23 18.50 0.82 -21.81
N GLN A 24 19.46 0.37 -22.60
CA GLN A 24 20.86 0.84 -22.55
C GLN A 24 21.27 1.62 -23.81
N GLY A 25 20.31 2.00 -24.63
CA GLY A 25 20.57 2.59 -25.95
C GLY A 25 21.21 1.59 -26.93
N LYS A 26 21.89 2.10 -27.95
CA LYS A 26 22.57 1.29 -28.98
C LYS A 26 23.99 0.84 -28.62
N LYS A 27 24.36 0.82 -27.36
CA LYS A 27 25.70 0.38 -26.91
C LYS A 27 25.95 -1.07 -27.34
N GLY A 28 27.14 -1.35 -27.86
CA GLY A 28 27.54 -2.70 -28.29
C GLY A 28 26.91 -3.19 -29.60
N GLY A 29 26.38 -2.33 -30.47
CA GLY A 29 25.81 -2.72 -31.76
C GLY A 29 24.48 -3.46 -31.69
N ARG A 30 23.89 -3.54 -30.51
CA ARG A 30 22.58 -4.18 -30.26
C ARG A 30 21.47 -3.44 -30.98
N LYS A 31 20.54 -4.15 -31.62
CA LYS A 31 19.29 -3.57 -32.12
C LYS A 31 18.53 -2.97 -30.94
N GLY A 32 17.98 -1.76 -31.11
CA GLY A 32 17.16 -1.12 -30.10
C GLY A 32 15.95 -1.98 -29.75
N ASN A 33 15.63 -2.12 -28.46
CA ASN A 33 14.38 -2.72 -28.05
C ASN A 33 13.26 -1.71 -28.29
N VAL A 34 12.33 -2.05 -29.15
CA VAL A 34 11.10 -1.26 -29.35
C VAL A 34 10.04 -1.84 -28.42
N ILE A 35 9.62 -1.04 -27.45
CA ILE A 35 8.53 -1.40 -26.55
C ILE A 35 7.35 -0.51 -26.94
N THR A 36 6.25 -1.12 -27.34
CA THR A 36 5.00 -0.42 -27.65
C THR A 36 3.84 -1.14 -26.99
N SER A 37 2.89 -0.37 -26.49
CA SER A 37 1.61 -0.89 -25.97
C SER A 37 0.51 -0.90 -27.03
N LEU A 38 0.77 -0.31 -28.22
CA LEU A 38 -0.19 -0.27 -29.29
C LEU A 38 -0.25 -1.63 -30.02
N GLU A 39 -1.38 -2.30 -29.92
CA GLU A 39 -1.74 -3.48 -30.69
C GLU A 39 -3.12 -3.23 -31.31
N LEU A 40 -3.20 -3.26 -32.65
CA LEU A 40 -4.42 -2.98 -33.40
C LEU A 40 -5.21 -4.26 -33.76
N ASP A 41 -4.57 -5.43 -33.63
CA ASP A 41 -5.23 -6.72 -33.86
C ASP A 41 -5.94 -7.13 -32.55
N PRO A 42 -7.29 -7.22 -32.53
CA PRO A 42 -8.03 -7.58 -31.32
C PRO A 42 -7.66 -8.94 -30.76
N ALA A 43 -7.38 -9.94 -31.59
CA ALA A 43 -7.03 -11.29 -31.16
C ALA A 43 -5.67 -11.30 -30.45
N LYS A 44 -4.68 -10.60 -30.97
CA LYS A 44 -3.38 -10.43 -30.30
C LYS A 44 -3.48 -9.61 -29.02
N MET A 45 -4.33 -8.60 -28.98
CA MET A 45 -4.58 -7.81 -27.78
C MET A 45 -5.20 -8.67 -26.68
N GLU A 46 -6.17 -9.54 -27.02
CA GLU A 46 -6.75 -10.48 -26.07
C GLU A 46 -5.71 -11.46 -25.54
N GLU A 47 -4.89 -12.07 -26.38
CA GLU A 47 -3.81 -12.98 -25.98
C GLU A 47 -2.82 -12.28 -25.02
N ASN A 48 -2.41 -11.05 -25.33
CA ASN A 48 -1.56 -10.25 -24.45
C ASN A 48 -2.21 -9.99 -23.09
N ASN A 49 -3.51 -9.65 -23.06
CA ASN A 49 -4.24 -9.42 -21.83
C ASN A 49 -4.37 -10.69 -20.99
N ILE A 50 -4.62 -11.84 -21.59
CA ILE A 50 -4.64 -13.14 -20.89
C ILE A 50 -3.27 -13.41 -20.21
N ARG A 51 -2.17 -13.16 -20.93
CA ARG A 51 -0.82 -13.29 -20.40
C ARG A 51 -0.56 -12.31 -19.24
N PHE A 52 -1.00 -11.07 -19.35
CA PHE A 52 -0.88 -10.09 -18.27
C PHE A 52 -1.71 -10.47 -17.06
N GLN A 53 -2.93 -10.94 -17.24
CA GLN A 53 -3.76 -11.42 -16.13
C GLN A 53 -3.11 -12.60 -15.39
N ALA A 54 -2.50 -13.53 -16.10
CA ALA A 54 -1.76 -14.63 -15.47
C ALA A 54 -0.54 -14.13 -14.67
N LYS A 55 0.17 -13.11 -15.16
CA LYS A 55 1.27 -12.44 -14.44
C LYS A 55 0.76 -11.72 -13.19
N TYR A 56 -0.33 -10.97 -13.30
CA TYR A 56 -0.90 -10.21 -12.17
C TYR A 56 -1.34 -11.14 -11.04
N ARG A 57 -1.99 -12.26 -11.34
CA ARG A 57 -2.34 -13.26 -10.33
C ARG A 57 -1.13 -13.77 -9.56
N LYS A 58 -0.02 -14.07 -10.25
CA LYS A 58 1.23 -14.47 -9.58
C LYS A 58 1.79 -13.38 -8.68
N ILE A 59 1.69 -12.12 -9.08
CA ILE A 59 2.12 -10.98 -8.25
C ILE A 59 1.20 -10.85 -7.03
N GLU A 60 -0.12 -10.96 -7.20
CA GLU A 60 -1.09 -10.92 -6.11
C GLU A 60 -0.89 -12.06 -5.09
N GLU A 61 -0.42 -13.21 -5.54
CA GLU A 61 -0.13 -14.36 -4.69
C GLU A 61 1.17 -14.22 -3.89
N ASN A 62 2.21 -13.60 -4.49
CA ASN A 62 3.57 -13.71 -3.97
C ASN A 62 4.18 -12.38 -3.48
N GLU A 63 3.62 -11.22 -3.86
CA GLU A 63 4.26 -9.92 -3.62
C GLU A 63 3.49 -9.03 -2.64
N VAL A 64 2.46 -9.54 -1.99
CA VAL A 64 1.79 -8.81 -0.92
C VAL A 64 2.71 -8.67 0.27
N ARG A 65 2.99 -7.41 0.67
CA ARG A 65 3.86 -7.09 1.81
C ARG A 65 3.18 -6.10 2.74
N TYR A 66 3.25 -6.38 4.02
CA TYR A 66 2.71 -5.54 5.09
C TYR A 66 3.49 -5.77 6.39
N GLU A 67 3.29 -4.88 7.34
CA GLU A 67 3.80 -4.99 8.70
C GLU A 67 2.65 -4.80 9.69
N GLU A 68 2.71 -5.53 10.78
CA GLU A 68 1.78 -5.45 11.90
C GLU A 68 2.51 -4.92 13.13
N PHE A 69 1.95 -3.91 13.78
CA PHE A 69 2.49 -3.35 15.00
C PHE A 69 1.41 -3.38 16.09
N GLN A 70 1.61 -4.22 17.10
CA GLN A 70 0.71 -4.42 18.24
C GLN A 70 -0.75 -4.76 17.82
N CYS A 71 -0.92 -5.61 16.80
CA CYS A 71 -2.23 -5.98 16.28
C CYS A 71 -2.87 -7.19 16.97
N GLU A 72 -2.10 -8.00 17.70
CA GLU A 72 -2.54 -9.31 18.22
C GLU A 72 -3.74 -9.23 19.17
N ASP A 73 -3.77 -8.23 20.05
CA ASP A 73 -4.82 -7.97 21.04
C ASP A 73 -5.61 -6.69 20.80
N ALA A 74 -5.54 -6.15 19.58
CA ALA A 74 -6.12 -4.85 19.24
C ALA A 74 -7.65 -4.92 19.17
N ASP A 75 -8.32 -3.98 19.83
CA ASP A 75 -9.75 -3.72 19.69
C ASP A 75 -10.04 -2.81 18.47
N TYR A 76 -9.07 -1.98 18.08
CA TYR A 76 -9.14 -1.05 16.95
C TYR A 76 -7.86 -1.11 16.14
N LEU A 77 -7.95 -0.88 14.83
CA LEU A 77 -6.79 -0.82 13.94
C LEU A 77 -6.70 0.52 13.22
N LEU A 78 -5.48 1.06 13.18
CA LEU A 78 -5.08 2.04 12.19
C LEU A 78 -4.58 1.31 10.94
N ILE A 79 -4.98 1.79 9.77
CA ILE A 79 -4.43 1.33 8.49
C ILE A 79 -3.73 2.53 7.87
N ALA A 80 -2.42 2.47 7.71
CA ALA A 80 -1.62 3.59 7.23
C ALA A 80 -0.34 3.13 6.54
N PHE A 81 0.15 3.90 5.58
CA PHE A 81 1.39 3.63 4.87
C PHE A 81 2.33 4.85 4.86
N GLY A 82 3.59 4.63 4.50
CA GLY A 82 4.58 5.70 4.35
C GLY A 82 4.76 6.55 5.63
N SER A 83 4.75 7.87 5.46
CA SER A 83 4.90 8.81 6.58
C SER A 83 3.74 8.75 7.57
N SER A 84 2.52 8.50 7.08
CA SER A 84 1.33 8.31 7.92
C SER A 84 1.52 7.14 8.88
N ALA A 85 2.04 6.00 8.41
CA ALA A 85 2.30 4.83 9.26
C ALA A 85 3.32 5.13 10.37
N ARG A 86 4.37 5.91 10.06
CA ARG A 86 5.37 6.31 11.07
C ARG A 86 4.75 7.14 12.18
N ILE A 87 3.86 8.06 11.85
CA ILE A 87 3.12 8.85 12.85
C ILE A 87 2.16 7.94 13.63
N CYS A 88 1.46 7.04 12.95
CA CYS A 88 0.51 6.11 13.56
C CYS A 88 1.17 5.14 14.55
N GLN A 89 2.46 4.79 14.39
CA GLN A 89 3.18 4.03 15.41
C GLN A 89 3.19 4.77 16.75
N LYS A 90 3.45 6.08 16.73
CA LYS A 90 3.41 6.89 17.95
C LYS A 90 2.00 7.00 18.52
N VAL A 91 0.98 7.07 17.67
CA VAL A 91 -0.43 7.06 18.11
C VAL A 91 -0.76 5.77 18.86
N VAL A 92 -0.31 4.62 18.37
CA VAL A 92 -0.52 3.32 19.05
C VAL A 92 0.11 3.33 20.45
N GLU A 93 1.35 3.82 20.58
CA GLU A 93 2.02 3.91 21.87
C GLU A 93 1.24 4.78 22.87
N ILE A 94 0.79 5.98 22.43
CA ILE A 94 0.03 6.91 23.26
C ILE A 94 -1.32 6.31 23.64
N ALA A 95 -2.07 5.77 22.68
CA ALA A 95 -3.38 5.17 22.92
C ALA A 95 -3.31 4.00 23.93
N ARG A 96 -2.28 3.15 23.80
CA ARG A 96 -2.07 2.03 24.73
C ARG A 96 -1.69 2.49 26.15
N ALA A 97 -0.95 3.58 26.28
CA ALA A 97 -0.70 4.20 27.58
C ALA A 97 -1.99 4.73 28.23
N GLU A 98 -3.00 5.08 27.45
CA GLU A 98 -4.35 5.44 27.91
C GLU A 98 -5.28 4.24 28.11
N GLY A 99 -4.80 3.01 27.90
CA GLY A 99 -5.59 1.78 28.05
C GLY A 99 -6.41 1.38 26.82
N ILE A 100 -6.22 2.04 25.67
CA ILE A 100 -6.90 1.73 24.41
C ILE A 100 -6.08 0.68 23.66
N LYS A 101 -6.64 -0.50 23.42
CA LYS A 101 -6.00 -1.56 22.63
C LYS A 101 -6.03 -1.24 21.14
N LEU A 102 -5.10 -0.40 20.73
CA LEU A 102 -4.91 0.04 19.36
C LEU A 102 -3.76 -0.74 18.72
N GLY A 103 -3.92 -1.12 17.46
CA GLY A 103 -2.88 -1.68 16.60
C GLY A 103 -2.72 -0.88 15.32
N LEU A 104 -1.62 -1.12 14.61
CA LEU A 104 -1.36 -0.54 13.29
C LEU A 104 -1.02 -1.66 12.31
N LEU A 105 -1.78 -1.75 11.22
CA LEU A 105 -1.43 -2.52 10.04
C LEU A 105 -0.91 -1.55 8.97
N ARG A 106 0.33 -1.77 8.55
CA ARG A 106 1.02 -0.95 7.56
C ARG A 106 1.13 -1.72 6.23
N PRO A 107 0.35 -1.40 5.20
CA PRO A 107 0.63 -1.85 3.85
C PRO A 107 2.00 -1.34 3.39
N ILE A 108 2.87 -2.24 2.91
CA ILE A 108 4.12 -1.91 2.22
C ILE A 108 3.83 -1.84 0.73
N THR A 109 3.09 -2.82 0.20
CA THR A 109 2.56 -2.78 -1.15
C THR A 109 1.14 -2.23 -1.15
N LEU A 110 0.87 -1.25 -2.01
CA LEU A 110 -0.48 -0.74 -2.25
C LEU A 110 -1.14 -1.48 -3.41
N TRP A 111 -0.35 -2.09 -4.27
CA TRP A 111 -0.75 -3.12 -5.21
C TRP A 111 0.38 -4.14 -5.35
N PRO A 112 0.12 -5.43 -5.13
CA PRO A 112 -1.15 -5.98 -4.63
C PRO A 112 -1.43 -5.54 -3.17
N PHE A 113 -2.71 -5.26 -2.88
CA PHE A 113 -3.14 -4.78 -1.55
C PHE A 113 -3.29 -5.95 -0.57
N PRO A 114 -2.98 -5.79 0.73
CA PRO A 114 -3.07 -6.84 1.74
C PRO A 114 -4.52 -7.15 2.18
N THR A 115 -5.41 -7.38 1.22
CA THR A 115 -6.85 -7.59 1.43
C THR A 115 -7.13 -8.73 2.41
N LYS A 116 -6.42 -9.85 2.30
CA LYS A 116 -6.69 -11.05 3.10
C LYS A 116 -6.44 -10.82 4.60
N VAL A 117 -5.35 -10.13 4.96
CA VAL A 117 -5.05 -9.86 6.36
C VAL A 117 -6.01 -8.82 6.94
N ILE A 118 -6.34 -7.77 6.19
CA ILE A 118 -7.33 -6.77 6.62
C ILE A 118 -8.70 -7.43 6.83
N ALA A 119 -9.14 -8.29 5.92
CA ALA A 119 -10.37 -9.07 6.06
C ALA A 119 -10.36 -9.97 7.31
N ALA A 120 -9.22 -10.58 7.64
CA ALA A 120 -9.09 -11.43 8.83
C ALA A 120 -9.20 -10.63 10.15
N TYR A 121 -8.81 -9.35 10.15
CA TYR A 121 -9.01 -8.47 11.29
C TYR A 121 -10.43 -7.94 11.40
N ALA A 122 -11.19 -7.87 10.30
CA ALA A 122 -12.56 -7.39 10.32
C ALA A 122 -13.49 -8.21 11.26
N ASP A 123 -13.18 -9.48 11.49
CA ASP A 123 -13.93 -10.34 12.41
C ASP A 123 -13.46 -10.23 13.89
N LYS A 124 -12.39 -9.47 14.17
CA LYS A 124 -11.74 -9.39 15.48
C LYS A 124 -11.83 -8.03 16.14
N VAL A 125 -11.83 -6.96 15.34
CA VAL A 125 -11.75 -5.58 15.84
C VAL A 125 -13.11 -4.89 15.80
N LYS A 126 -13.29 -3.86 16.63
CA LYS A 126 -14.51 -3.07 16.73
C LYS A 126 -14.61 -1.97 15.67
N GLY A 127 -13.46 -1.56 15.11
CA GLY A 127 -13.40 -0.52 14.09
C GLY A 127 -12.00 -0.35 13.49
N MET A 128 -11.94 0.23 12.30
CA MET A 128 -10.70 0.56 11.60
C MET A 128 -10.69 2.03 11.18
N LEU A 129 -9.55 2.69 11.30
CA LEU A 129 -9.33 4.05 10.81
C LEU A 129 -8.22 4.04 9.77
N SER A 130 -8.57 4.37 8.52
CA SER A 130 -7.59 4.64 7.46
C SER A 130 -7.04 6.05 7.62
N VAL A 131 -5.70 6.16 7.73
CA VAL A 131 -5.00 7.43 7.99
C VAL A 131 -4.11 7.76 6.81
N GLU A 132 -4.44 8.85 6.10
CA GLU A 132 -3.84 9.17 4.82
C GLU A 132 -3.51 10.67 4.69
N LEU A 133 -2.50 11.00 3.89
CA LEU A 133 -2.17 12.38 3.52
C LEU A 133 -2.87 12.77 2.20
N ASN A 134 -4.16 12.42 2.12
CA ASN A 134 -5.04 12.70 0.97
C ASN A 134 -6.51 12.70 1.42
N ALA A 135 -7.45 12.85 0.48
CA ALA A 135 -8.89 12.90 0.74
C ALA A 135 -9.56 11.52 0.90
N GLY A 136 -8.80 10.44 0.93
CA GLY A 136 -9.28 9.07 1.02
C GLY A 136 -9.17 8.34 -0.32
N GLN A 137 -8.13 7.53 -0.45
CA GLN A 137 -7.91 6.62 -1.58
C GLN A 137 -7.80 5.19 -1.07
N MET A 138 -6.84 4.92 -0.18
CA MET A 138 -6.66 3.59 0.41
C MET A 138 -7.87 3.14 1.23
N VAL A 139 -8.61 4.07 1.82
CA VAL A 139 -9.82 3.74 2.59
C VAL A 139 -10.85 2.97 1.78
N GLU A 140 -10.90 3.18 0.46
CA GLU A 140 -11.79 2.43 -0.44
C GLU A 140 -11.36 0.96 -0.54
N ASP A 141 -10.07 0.69 -0.66
CA ASP A 141 -9.52 -0.66 -0.64
C ASP A 141 -9.74 -1.35 0.71
N VAL A 142 -9.58 -0.62 1.82
CA VAL A 142 -9.89 -1.13 3.16
C VAL A 142 -11.37 -1.49 3.30
N ARG A 143 -12.27 -0.62 2.85
CA ARG A 143 -13.72 -0.89 2.86
C ARG A 143 -14.09 -2.10 2.01
N LEU A 144 -13.47 -2.22 0.85
CA LEU A 144 -13.64 -3.40 -0.01
C LEU A 144 -13.16 -4.68 0.68
N ALA A 145 -11.99 -4.61 1.35
CA ALA A 145 -11.42 -5.75 2.05
C ALA A 145 -12.29 -6.25 3.21
N VAL A 146 -12.85 -5.34 4.01
CA VAL A 146 -13.70 -5.71 5.16
C VAL A 146 -15.12 -6.10 4.76
N ASN A 147 -15.56 -5.72 3.56
CA ASN A 147 -16.88 -6.06 2.99
C ASN A 147 -18.05 -5.79 3.97
N GLY A 148 -18.03 -4.65 4.64
CA GLY A 148 -19.08 -4.21 5.56
C GLY A 148 -19.11 -4.91 6.92
N LYS A 149 -18.20 -5.82 7.25
CA LYS A 149 -18.17 -6.56 8.52
C LYS A 149 -17.84 -5.69 9.73
N VAL A 150 -17.06 -4.64 9.53
CA VAL A 150 -16.62 -3.72 10.58
C VAL A 150 -16.68 -2.29 10.08
N LYS A 151 -16.89 -1.34 10.99
CA LYS A 151 -16.89 0.08 10.68
C LYS A 151 -15.51 0.54 10.23
N VAL A 152 -15.42 1.20 9.06
CA VAL A 152 -14.19 1.77 8.52
C VAL A 152 -14.38 3.26 8.29
N GLU A 153 -13.61 4.05 9.03
CA GLU A 153 -13.58 5.51 8.93
C GLU A 153 -12.27 5.99 8.29
N HIS A 154 -12.29 7.22 7.84
CA HIS A 154 -11.15 7.89 7.24
C HIS A 154 -10.75 9.14 8.03
N PHE A 155 -9.45 9.34 8.18
CA PHE A 155 -8.86 10.60 8.61
C PHE A 155 -7.71 10.98 7.68
N GLY A 156 -7.73 12.22 7.20
CA GLY A 156 -6.69 12.71 6.27
C GLY A 156 -6.47 14.22 6.33
N ARG A 157 -5.31 14.63 5.81
CA ARG A 157 -4.93 16.03 5.60
C ARG A 157 -4.51 16.24 4.17
N LEU A 158 -4.72 17.43 3.66
CA LEU A 158 -4.54 17.80 2.26
C LEU A 158 -3.47 18.89 2.10
N GLY A 159 -3.01 19.07 0.85
CA GLY A 159 -2.16 20.20 0.49
C GLY A 159 -0.77 20.23 1.14
N GLY A 160 -0.23 19.05 1.53
CA GLY A 160 1.08 18.96 2.17
C GLY A 160 1.11 19.18 3.67
N ILE A 161 -0.05 19.39 4.30
CA ILE A 161 -0.16 19.45 5.76
C ILE A 161 0.02 18.03 6.32
N VAL A 162 0.88 17.91 7.33
CA VAL A 162 1.12 16.67 8.07
C VAL A 162 0.39 16.74 9.40
N PHE A 163 -0.37 15.70 9.71
CA PHE A 163 -1.09 15.61 10.99
C PHE A 163 -0.15 15.23 12.15
N THR A 164 -0.54 15.61 13.36
CA THR A 164 0.12 15.21 14.61
C THR A 164 -0.46 13.90 15.14
N PRO A 165 0.25 13.17 16.04
CA PRO A 165 -0.31 11.99 16.70
C PRO A 165 -1.61 12.28 17.45
N ASP A 166 -1.71 13.44 18.12
CA ASP A 166 -2.90 13.83 18.88
C ASP A 166 -4.12 14.05 17.97
N GLU A 167 -3.93 14.64 16.78
CA GLU A 167 -5.02 14.79 15.80
C GLU A 167 -5.57 13.43 15.35
N VAL A 168 -4.69 12.44 15.11
CA VAL A 168 -5.11 11.10 14.73
C VAL A 168 -5.83 10.38 15.87
N LEU A 169 -5.31 10.50 17.11
CA LEU A 169 -5.95 9.89 18.29
C LEU A 169 -7.33 10.49 18.57
N ASN A 170 -7.46 11.79 18.45
CA ASN A 170 -8.75 12.48 18.60
C ASN A 170 -9.74 12.04 17.51
N ALA A 171 -9.29 11.96 16.26
CA ALA A 171 -10.12 11.46 15.16
C ALA A 171 -10.55 9.98 15.36
N LEU A 172 -9.68 9.14 15.91
CA LEU A 172 -10.02 7.77 16.27
C LEU A 172 -11.16 7.74 17.30
N LYS A 173 -11.02 8.51 18.40
CA LYS A 173 -12.02 8.60 19.48
C LYS A 173 -13.35 9.14 18.97
N GLU A 174 -13.33 10.21 18.19
CA GLU A 174 -14.53 10.84 17.64
C GLU A 174 -15.30 9.92 16.68
N LYS A 175 -14.60 9.17 15.86
CA LYS A 175 -15.21 8.41 14.75
C LYS A 175 -15.57 6.97 15.12
N LEU A 176 -14.86 6.36 16.05
CA LEU A 176 -14.99 4.92 16.34
C LEU A 176 -15.51 4.61 17.75
N PHE A 177 -15.54 5.59 18.66
CA PHE A 177 -16.08 5.43 20.02
C PHE A 177 -17.44 6.09 20.12
#